data_80ed955719600dfe3c03f45912e5ed1c
#
_entry.id   80ed955719600dfe3c03f45912e5ed1c
#
_cell.length_a   1.000
_cell.length_b   1.000
_cell.length_c   1.000
_cell.angle_alpha   90.00
_cell.angle_beta   90.00
_cell.angle_gamma   90.00
#
_symmetry.space_group_name_H-M   'P 1'
#
loop_
_entity.id
_entity.type
_entity.pdbx_description
1 polymer ?
#
loop_
_entity_poly.entity_id
_entity_poly.type
_entity_poly.pdbx_seq_one_letter_code
_entity_poly.pdbx_strand_id
1 'polypeptide(L)'
;MSDTLSTTFAALADPTRRAILERLSAGEATVTELAAPFPMSLPTVSRHLTVLEKAGLVVKGRDAQFRPCRLEVAPLRGVDDWLRTYREFFESRFDLLEQHLRAITGGTAAERREADDEQEREHDQH
;
A
#
# COMPACT_ATOMS: atom_id res chain seq x y z
N MET A 1 -21.05 -15.15 -1.32
CA MET A 1 -20.80 -13.77 -1.80
C MET A 1 -19.50 -13.27 -1.20
N SER A 2 -18.58 -12.86 -2.04
CA SER A 2 -17.40 -12.16 -1.52
C SER A 2 -17.77 -10.71 -1.25
N ASP A 3 -17.44 -10.24 -0.05
CA ASP A 3 -17.58 -8.85 0.30
C ASP A 3 -16.45 -8.01 -0.34
N THR A 4 -16.55 -6.70 -0.27
CA THR A 4 -15.57 -5.78 -0.84
C THR A 4 -14.17 -6.00 -0.25
N LEU A 5 -14.09 -6.24 1.05
CA LEU A 5 -12.81 -6.47 1.74
C LEU A 5 -12.11 -7.74 1.23
N SER A 6 -12.84 -8.83 1.12
CA SER A 6 -12.29 -10.09 0.59
C SER A 6 -11.85 -9.96 -0.87
N THR A 7 -12.62 -9.26 -1.69
CA THR A 7 -12.26 -8.98 -3.08
C THR A 7 -10.97 -8.17 -3.16
N THR A 8 -10.82 -7.17 -2.30
CA THR A 8 -9.61 -6.35 -2.23
C THR A 8 -8.40 -7.20 -1.83
N PHE A 9 -8.52 -8.02 -0.79
CA PHE A 9 -7.44 -8.91 -0.37
C PHE A 9 -7.05 -9.91 -1.45
N ALA A 10 -8.02 -10.47 -2.16
CA ALA A 10 -7.75 -11.39 -3.26
C ALA A 10 -6.93 -10.70 -4.37
N ALA A 11 -7.28 -9.46 -4.71
CA ALA A 11 -6.54 -8.68 -5.70
C ALA A 11 -5.12 -8.37 -5.22
N LEU A 12 -4.92 -8.12 -3.92
CA LEU A 12 -3.62 -7.83 -3.32
C LEU A 12 -2.76 -9.07 -3.08
N ALA A 13 -3.28 -10.27 -3.28
CA ALA A 13 -2.58 -11.51 -2.97
C ALA A 13 -1.46 -11.86 -3.97
N ASP A 14 -1.34 -11.14 -5.05
CA ASP A 14 -0.33 -11.36 -6.08
C ASP A 14 0.75 -10.27 -6.03
N PRO A 15 2.06 -10.63 -6.05
CA PRO A 15 3.13 -9.63 -5.97
C PRO A 15 3.19 -8.69 -7.17
N THR A 16 2.85 -9.16 -8.37
CA THR A 16 2.82 -8.32 -9.56
C THR A 16 1.74 -7.25 -9.44
N ARG A 17 0.56 -7.63 -8.96
CA ARG A 17 -0.53 -6.68 -8.74
C ARG A 17 -0.18 -5.64 -7.69
N ARG A 18 0.47 -6.03 -6.60
CA ARG A 18 0.95 -5.07 -5.59
C ARG A 18 1.98 -4.10 -6.18
N ALA A 19 2.89 -4.59 -7.02
CA ALA A 19 3.88 -3.74 -7.68
C ALA A 19 3.23 -2.74 -8.64
N ILE A 20 2.19 -3.14 -9.37
CA ILE A 20 1.42 -2.26 -10.24
C ILE A 20 0.76 -1.13 -9.42
N LEU A 21 0.12 -1.47 -8.31
CA LEU A 21 -0.51 -0.47 -7.43
C LEU A 21 0.52 0.50 -6.85
N GLU A 22 1.67 -0.01 -6.46
CA GLU A 22 2.77 0.82 -5.95
C GLU A 22 3.24 1.81 -7.00
N ARG A 23 3.39 1.37 -8.24
CA ARG A 23 3.74 2.26 -9.36
C ARG A 23 2.67 3.34 -9.57
N LEU A 24 1.39 2.96 -9.53
CA LEU A 24 0.28 3.88 -9.72
C LEU A 24 0.11 4.87 -8.55
N SER A 25 0.64 4.56 -7.38
CA SER A 25 0.63 5.50 -6.26
C SER A 25 1.50 6.74 -6.55
N ALA A 26 2.45 6.63 -7.45
CA ALA A 26 3.29 7.75 -7.88
C ALA A 26 2.64 8.58 -9.00
N GLY A 27 1.59 8.09 -9.64
CA GLY A 27 0.89 8.81 -10.73
C GLY A 27 0.34 7.86 -11.78
N GLU A 28 -0.48 8.38 -12.67
CA GLU A 28 -1.07 7.63 -13.78
C GLU A 28 0.01 7.00 -14.66
N ALA A 29 -0.30 5.86 -15.24
CA ALA A 29 0.57 5.17 -16.19
C ALA A 29 -0.25 4.39 -17.20
N THR A 30 0.26 4.27 -18.42
CA THR A 30 -0.35 3.42 -19.45
C THR A 30 -0.04 1.96 -19.18
N VAL A 31 -0.79 1.05 -19.81
CA VAL A 31 -0.55 -0.40 -19.68
C VAL A 31 0.88 -0.75 -20.11
N THR A 32 1.36 -0.12 -21.17
CA THR A 32 2.73 -0.34 -21.68
C THR A 32 3.78 0.10 -20.66
N GLU A 33 3.59 1.26 -20.04
CA GLU A 33 4.48 1.75 -18.98
C GLU A 33 4.47 0.82 -17.76
N LEU A 34 3.29 0.32 -17.40
CA LEU A 34 3.16 -0.62 -16.28
C LEU A 34 3.81 -1.97 -16.59
N ALA A 35 3.76 -2.43 -17.82
CA ALA A 35 4.33 -3.71 -18.24
C ALA A 35 5.85 -3.69 -18.36
N ALA A 36 6.44 -2.52 -18.62
CA ALA A 36 7.87 -2.39 -18.94
C ALA A 36 8.82 -3.04 -17.92
N PRO A 37 8.65 -2.90 -16.60
CA PRO A 37 9.58 -3.50 -15.63
C PRO A 37 9.37 -4.99 -15.39
N PHE A 38 8.33 -5.62 -15.94
CA PHE A 38 8.01 -7.03 -15.66
C PHE A 38 8.50 -7.93 -16.79
N PRO A 39 9.01 -9.14 -16.46
CA PRO A 39 9.48 -10.10 -17.47
C PRO A 39 8.36 -10.93 -18.10
N MET A 40 7.12 -10.50 -17.98
CA MET A 40 5.95 -11.20 -18.50
C MET A 40 5.37 -10.47 -19.73
N SER A 41 4.53 -11.16 -20.49
CA SER A 41 3.90 -10.61 -21.69
C SER A 41 2.89 -9.50 -21.34
N LEU A 42 2.66 -8.62 -22.30
CA LEU A 42 1.65 -7.56 -22.18
C LEU A 42 0.25 -8.11 -21.88
N PRO A 43 -0.24 -9.20 -22.54
CA PRO A 43 -1.52 -9.80 -22.18
C PRO A 43 -1.60 -10.27 -20.72
N THR A 44 -0.51 -10.78 -20.17
CA THR A 44 -0.46 -11.22 -18.76
C THR A 44 -0.60 -10.02 -17.82
N VAL A 45 0.11 -8.93 -18.09
CA VAL A 45 -0.03 -7.68 -17.32
C VAL A 45 -1.46 -7.14 -17.44
N SER A 46 -2.06 -7.19 -18.63
CA SER A 46 -3.45 -6.76 -18.84
C SER A 46 -4.44 -7.58 -18.00
N ARG A 47 -4.19 -8.88 -17.82
CA ARG A 47 -5.03 -9.72 -16.95
C ARG A 47 -4.94 -9.30 -15.49
N HIS A 48 -3.74 -9.00 -15.01
CA HIS A 48 -3.54 -8.46 -13.66
C HIS A 48 -4.28 -7.13 -13.47
N LEU A 49 -4.21 -6.25 -14.47
CA LEU A 49 -4.95 -4.99 -14.46
C LEU A 49 -6.46 -5.20 -14.44
N THR A 50 -6.97 -6.19 -15.17
CA THR A 50 -8.39 -6.53 -15.16
C THR A 50 -8.85 -6.96 -13.77
N VAL A 51 -8.06 -7.78 -13.07
CA VAL A 51 -8.35 -8.19 -11.69
C VAL A 51 -8.41 -6.96 -10.76
N LEU A 52 -7.44 -6.07 -10.87
CA LEU A 52 -7.40 -4.83 -10.07
C LEU A 52 -8.57 -3.91 -10.40
N GLU A 53 -8.93 -3.80 -11.66
CA GLU A 53 -10.06 -2.99 -12.13
C GLU A 53 -11.39 -3.52 -11.60
N LYS A 54 -11.60 -4.84 -11.65
CA LYS A 54 -12.80 -5.48 -11.10
C LYS A 54 -12.90 -5.34 -9.59
N ALA A 55 -11.78 -5.27 -8.91
CA ALA A 55 -11.73 -5.02 -7.45
C ALA A 55 -11.90 -3.53 -7.09
N GLY A 56 -12.01 -2.65 -8.09
CA GLY A 56 -12.17 -1.21 -7.88
C GLY A 56 -10.90 -0.49 -7.46
N LEU A 57 -9.72 -1.14 -7.60
CA LEU A 57 -8.43 -0.56 -7.22
C LEU A 57 -7.78 0.24 -8.34
N VAL A 58 -8.17 -0.01 -9.59
CA VAL A 58 -7.65 0.67 -10.77
C VAL A 58 -8.82 1.14 -11.62
N VAL A 59 -8.72 2.36 -12.13
CA VAL A 59 -9.65 2.92 -13.11
C VAL A 59 -8.86 3.23 -14.38
N LYS A 60 -9.37 2.78 -15.53
CA LYS A 60 -8.80 3.11 -16.83
C LYS A 60 -9.47 4.36 -17.38
N GLY A 61 -8.66 5.31 -17.85
CA GLY A 61 -9.16 6.50 -18.53
C GLY A 61 -9.77 6.18 -19.89
N ARG A 62 -10.50 7.15 -20.44
CA ARG A 62 -11.25 6.98 -21.70
C ARG A 62 -10.46 7.39 -22.95
N ASP A 63 -9.21 7.76 -22.83
CA ASP A 63 -8.38 8.08 -23.98
C ASP A 63 -8.14 6.79 -24.79
N ALA A 64 -8.73 6.70 -25.97
CA ALA A 64 -8.73 5.50 -26.79
C ALA A 64 -7.32 5.07 -27.24
N GLN A 65 -6.34 5.98 -27.29
CA GLN A 65 -4.99 5.65 -27.71
C GLN A 65 -4.06 5.24 -26.58
N PHE A 66 -4.22 5.81 -25.41
CA PHE A 66 -3.26 5.61 -24.32
C PHE A 66 -3.83 5.00 -23.06
N ARG A 67 -5.14 5.00 -22.89
CA ARG A 67 -5.85 4.43 -21.73
C ARG A 67 -5.03 4.48 -20.43
N PRO A 68 -4.78 5.68 -19.88
CA PRO A 68 -4.02 5.79 -18.63
C PRO A 68 -4.77 5.11 -17.51
N CYS A 69 -4.04 4.32 -16.72
CA CYS A 69 -4.56 3.70 -15.53
C CYS A 69 -4.24 4.60 -14.33
N ARG A 70 -5.18 4.69 -13.39
CA ARG A 70 -4.96 5.42 -12.14
C ARG A 70 -5.40 4.58 -10.96
N LEU A 71 -4.79 4.83 -9.82
CA LEU A 71 -5.13 4.19 -8.56
C LEU A 71 -6.45 4.74 -8.02
N GLU A 72 -7.35 3.85 -7.60
CA GLU A 72 -8.52 4.19 -6.81
C GLU A 72 -8.31 3.71 -5.38
N VAL A 73 -8.29 4.64 -4.42
CA VAL A 73 -7.91 4.32 -3.04
C VAL A 73 -9.08 3.84 -2.17
N ALA A 74 -10.32 3.97 -2.62
CA ALA A 74 -11.48 3.62 -1.79
C ALA A 74 -11.44 2.19 -1.23
N PRO A 75 -11.13 1.13 -2.01
CA PRO A 75 -11.02 -0.21 -1.43
C PRO A 75 -9.88 -0.35 -0.41
N LEU A 76 -8.79 0.40 -0.60
CA LEU A 76 -7.67 0.39 0.35
C LEU A 76 -8.04 1.04 1.68
N ARG A 77 -8.95 2.02 1.68
CA ARG A 77 -9.48 2.59 2.93
C ARG A 77 -10.22 1.54 3.74
N GLY A 78 -10.95 0.64 3.08
CA GLY A 78 -11.61 -0.48 3.76
C GLY A 78 -10.61 -1.41 4.44
N VAL A 79 -9.48 -1.69 3.80
CA VAL A 79 -8.37 -2.46 4.39
C VAL A 79 -7.77 -1.70 5.59
N ASP A 80 -7.53 -0.42 5.43
CA ASP A 80 -6.98 0.44 6.48
C ASP A 80 -7.90 0.47 7.72
N ASP A 81 -9.20 0.63 7.51
CA ASP A 81 -10.19 0.60 8.58
C ASP A 81 -10.22 -0.74 9.30
N TRP A 82 -10.15 -1.85 8.55
CA TRP A 82 -10.09 -3.18 9.14
C TRP A 82 -8.82 -3.38 9.98
N LEU A 83 -7.68 -2.87 9.50
CA LEU A 83 -6.40 -2.97 10.21
C LEU A 83 -6.33 -2.09 11.45
N ARG A 84 -7.21 -1.11 11.60
CA ARG A 84 -7.17 -0.14 12.70
C ARG A 84 -7.15 -0.81 14.07
N THR A 85 -8.02 -1.81 14.30
CA THR A 85 -8.07 -2.57 15.56
C THR A 85 -6.73 -3.27 15.83
N TYR A 86 -6.12 -3.83 14.80
CA TYR A 86 -4.84 -4.51 14.91
C TYR A 86 -3.69 -3.53 15.10
N ARG A 87 -3.76 -2.35 14.49
CA ARG A 87 -2.76 -1.30 14.69
C ARG A 87 -2.73 -0.84 16.15
N GLU A 88 -3.88 -0.62 16.76
CA GLU A 88 -3.97 -0.28 18.18
C GLU A 88 -3.33 -1.37 19.05
N PHE A 89 -3.57 -2.62 18.72
CA PHE A 89 -2.95 -3.76 19.40
C PHE A 89 -1.43 -3.76 19.26
N PHE A 90 -0.91 -3.51 18.05
CA PHE A 90 0.52 -3.42 17.80
C PHE A 90 1.15 -2.21 18.50
N GLU A 91 0.52 -1.07 18.46
CA GLU A 91 0.97 0.14 19.15
C GLU A 91 1.07 -0.09 20.65
N SER A 92 0.06 -0.69 21.27
CA SER A 92 0.09 -1.05 22.69
C SER A 92 1.26 -1.96 23.02
N ARG A 93 1.54 -2.95 22.18
CA ARG A 93 2.68 -3.86 22.39
C ARG A 93 4.01 -3.17 22.22
N PHE A 94 4.14 -2.26 21.26
CA PHE A 94 5.34 -1.44 21.10
C PHE A 94 5.56 -0.54 22.31
N ASP A 95 4.51 0.07 22.83
CA ASP A 95 4.58 0.89 24.04
C ASP A 95 5.04 0.08 25.26
N LEU A 96 4.49 -1.13 25.44
CA LEU A 96 4.93 -2.03 26.52
C LEU A 96 6.40 -2.43 26.35
N LEU A 97 6.82 -2.76 25.15
CA LEU A 97 8.20 -3.11 24.85
C LEU A 97 9.13 -1.92 25.15
N GLU A 98 8.74 -0.72 24.74
CA GLU A 98 9.48 0.50 25.00
C GLU A 98 9.63 0.78 26.48
N GLN A 99 8.55 0.63 27.26
CA GLN A 99 8.58 0.74 28.72
C GLN A 99 9.53 -0.29 29.35
N HIS A 100 9.51 -1.52 28.85
CA HIS A 100 10.38 -2.58 29.33
C HIS A 100 11.85 -2.27 29.03
N LEU A 101 12.14 -1.78 27.83
CA LEU A 101 13.48 -1.35 27.44
C LEU A 101 13.98 -0.17 28.28
N ARG A 102 13.11 0.77 28.66
CA ARG A 102 13.44 1.84 29.59
C ARG A 102 13.87 1.31 30.96
N ALA A 103 13.12 0.34 31.47
CA ALA A 103 13.41 -0.28 32.76
C ALA A 103 14.79 -0.95 32.75
N ILE A 104 15.19 -1.53 31.63
CA ILE A 104 16.48 -2.23 31.46
C ILE A 104 17.64 -1.26 31.20
N THR A 105 17.42 -0.22 30.37
CA THR A 105 18.50 0.65 29.88
C THR A 105 18.65 1.98 30.61
N GLY A 106 17.75 2.30 31.54
CA GLY A 106 17.92 3.48 32.40
C GLY A 106 17.74 4.83 31.76
N GLY A 107 16.97 4.97 30.66
CA GLY A 107 16.38 6.25 30.39
C GLY A 107 16.77 7.06 29.17
N THR A 108 17.19 6.49 28.04
CA THR A 108 17.44 7.23 26.80
C THR A 108 16.31 7.15 25.76
N ALA A 109 15.13 6.67 26.14
CA ALA A 109 14.02 6.48 25.23
C ALA A 109 13.41 7.80 24.72
N ALA A 110 13.48 8.88 25.50
CA ALA A 110 13.02 10.20 25.05
C ALA A 110 13.90 10.76 23.92
N GLU A 111 15.20 10.56 24.00
CA GLU A 111 16.15 10.97 22.96
C GLU A 111 15.94 10.18 21.67
N ARG A 112 15.62 8.89 21.77
CA ARG A 112 15.31 8.05 20.62
C ARG A 112 14.01 8.46 19.95
N ARG A 113 12.99 8.84 20.70
CA ARG A 113 11.70 9.33 20.14
C ARG A 113 11.91 10.61 19.34
N GLU A 114 12.69 11.54 19.83
CA GLU A 114 12.99 12.78 19.10
C GLU A 114 13.73 12.49 17.79
N ALA A 115 14.66 11.55 17.77
CA ALA A 115 15.38 11.15 16.57
C ALA A 115 14.45 10.45 15.56
N ASP A 116 13.55 9.57 16.01
CA ASP A 116 12.59 8.88 15.16
C ASP A 116 11.57 9.87 14.58
N ASP A 117 11.06 10.81 15.37
CA ASP A 117 10.15 11.86 14.91
C ASP A 117 10.81 12.78 13.88
N GLU A 118 12.07 13.10 14.02
CA GLU A 118 12.83 13.87 13.04
C GLU A 118 12.99 13.10 11.72
N GLN A 119 13.26 11.80 11.77
CA GLN A 119 13.36 10.96 10.58
C GLN A 119 12.03 10.86 9.85
N GLU A 120 10.92 10.68 10.56
CA GLU A 120 9.58 10.66 9.96
C GLU A 120 9.24 11.99 9.30
N ARG A 121 9.58 13.12 9.91
CA ARG A 121 9.35 14.45 9.32
C ARG A 121 10.19 14.66 8.05
N GLU A 122 11.43 14.23 8.01
CA GLU A 122 12.28 14.30 6.83
C GLU A 122 11.73 13.43 5.69
N HIS A 123 11.17 12.26 6.02
CA HIS A 123 10.57 11.36 5.04
C HIS A 123 9.27 11.95 4.45
N ASP A 124 8.45 12.61 5.26
CA ASP A 124 7.21 13.24 4.83
C ASP A 124 7.42 14.49 3.97
N GLN A 125 8.61 15.10 3.98
CA GLN A 125 8.94 16.27 3.17
C GLN A 125 9.46 15.92 1.76
N HIS A 126 9.64 14.66 1.45
CA HIS A 126 10.02 14.15 0.15
C HIS A 126 8.87 13.44 -0.54
#